data_8897a4c0da9f6b4e7121a623ae12a23a
#
_entry.id   8897a4c0da9f6b4e7121a623ae12a23a
#
_cell.length_a   1.000
_cell.length_b   1.000
_cell.length_c   1.000
_cell.angle_alpha   90.00
_cell.angle_beta   90.00
_cell.angle_gamma   90.00
#
_symmetry.space_group_name_H-M   'P 1'
#
loop_
_entity.id
_entity.type
_entity.pdbx_description
1 polymer ?
#
loop_
_entity_poly.entity_id
_entity_poly.type
_entity_poly.pdbx_seq_one_letter_code
_entity_poly.pdbx_strand_id
1 'polypeptide(L)'
;MGSEMCIRDRSTHARSVLPAGSLLVANEVIRNRSQVLAENLTKWGHSGVVVTNNDPADFSSLTDFFDVILTDVPCSGEGMFRKDPVAVSEWSGENVEICWQRQRRIVTDIWPCLKSGGILIYSTCTYNTKENEENIRWIRDEFGAEVLPLEISTDWNITGNLLSGEDFPAYRFLPHRTKGEGFFLAVLRKPGVSDGNTWAGQVKSWEKGRKPQGKGAKTPGVSKEQLSALHEWFAVPDNYEFIVNGNNVSAFPKAYLSELSALRSSLRIVQAGVDVAELKGKDWMPAHGLAMSIALNPDAFAHEEIGREQAISYLRKEAVVLSETAPRGIVLLTYKQIPLGFVKNIGNRANNLYPQEWRIRSGYLPEGVLELATITG
;
A
#
# COMPACT_ATOMS: atom_id res chain seq x y z
N MET A 1 -17.26 0.03 8.95
CA MET A 1 -16.30 1.15 9.05
C MET A 1 -15.02 0.82 9.80
N GLY A 2 -15.02 -0.03 10.83
CA GLY A 2 -13.83 -0.31 11.66
C GLY A 2 -12.70 -1.08 10.97
N SER A 3 -12.98 -2.05 10.10
CA SER A 3 -11.96 -2.85 9.43
C SER A 3 -11.20 -2.09 8.33
N GLU A 4 -11.80 -1.08 7.74
CA GLU A 4 -11.16 -0.28 6.68
C GLU A 4 -10.02 0.61 7.20
N MET A 5 -10.13 1.13 8.43
CA MET A 5 -9.06 1.93 9.03
C MET A 5 -7.79 1.11 9.32
N CYS A 6 -7.92 -0.15 9.74
CA CYS A 6 -6.76 -0.98 10.09
C CYS A 6 -5.86 -1.33 8.89
N ILE A 7 -6.43 -1.64 7.73
CA ILE A 7 -5.64 -1.99 6.51
C ILE A 7 -4.95 -0.75 5.92
N ARG A 8 -5.62 0.40 5.94
CA ARG A 8 -5.08 1.66 5.44
C ARG A 8 -3.81 2.06 6.16
N ASP A 9 -3.87 2.05 7.48
CA ASP A 9 -2.78 2.56 8.32
C ASP A 9 -1.57 1.62 8.33
N ARG A 10 -1.78 0.30 8.25
CA ARG A 10 -0.67 -0.68 8.27
C ARG A 10 0.20 -0.62 7.02
N SER A 11 -0.39 -0.54 5.82
CA SER A 11 0.40 -0.53 4.58
C SER A 11 1.17 0.78 4.40
N THR A 12 0.58 1.93 4.75
CA THR A 12 1.29 3.22 4.73
C THR A 12 2.35 3.29 5.82
N HIS A 13 2.04 2.79 7.03
CA HIS A 13 3.03 2.69 8.10
C HIS A 13 4.16 1.73 7.73
N ALA A 14 3.87 0.54 7.19
CA ALA A 14 4.90 -0.36 6.70
C ALA A 14 5.81 0.34 5.70
N ARG A 15 5.24 1.09 4.73
CA ARG A 15 6.05 1.84 3.76
C ARG A 15 6.94 2.91 4.43
N SER A 16 6.48 3.55 5.50
CA SER A 16 7.26 4.60 6.19
C SER A 16 8.48 4.06 6.95
N VAL A 17 8.42 2.82 7.43
CA VAL A 17 9.51 2.18 8.18
C VAL A 17 10.42 1.30 7.32
N LEU A 18 9.97 0.90 6.15
CA LEU A 18 10.80 0.14 5.22
C LEU A 18 11.94 1.01 4.64
N PRO A 19 13.15 0.45 4.46
CA PRO A 19 14.24 1.15 3.78
C PRO A 19 13.82 1.74 2.43
N ALA A 20 14.43 2.86 2.03
CA ALA A 20 14.09 3.56 0.79
C ALA A 20 14.16 2.64 -0.45
N GLY A 21 15.13 1.71 -0.46
CA GLY A 21 15.31 0.74 -1.53
C GLY A 21 14.44 -0.52 -1.41
N SER A 22 13.28 -0.49 -0.76
CA SER A 22 12.38 -1.64 -0.63
C SER A 22 11.19 -1.56 -1.58
N LEU A 23 10.73 -2.71 -2.06
CA LEU A 23 9.47 -2.87 -2.78
C LEU A 23 8.38 -3.35 -1.80
N LEU A 24 7.28 -2.62 -1.70
CA LEU A 24 6.09 -3.03 -0.97
C LEU A 24 5.06 -3.63 -1.92
N VAL A 25 4.66 -4.87 -1.68
CA VAL A 25 3.51 -5.50 -2.35
C VAL A 25 2.36 -5.57 -1.35
N ALA A 26 1.30 -4.83 -1.59
CA ALA A 26 0.14 -4.76 -0.72
C ALA A 26 -1.06 -5.44 -1.40
N ASN A 27 -1.60 -6.49 -0.76
CA ASN A 27 -2.72 -7.27 -1.30
C ASN A 27 -4.00 -7.05 -0.50
N GLU A 28 -5.12 -6.98 -1.19
CA GLU A 28 -6.45 -6.98 -0.62
C GLU A 28 -7.39 -7.84 -1.47
N VAL A 29 -8.04 -8.82 -0.84
CA VAL A 29 -8.93 -9.78 -1.52
C VAL A 29 -10.20 -9.12 -2.05
N ILE A 30 -10.76 -8.18 -1.30
CA ILE A 30 -12.02 -7.51 -1.64
C ILE A 30 -11.76 -6.36 -2.62
N ARG A 31 -12.34 -6.48 -3.82
CA ARG A 31 -12.09 -5.55 -4.94
C ARG A 31 -12.28 -4.07 -4.58
N ASN A 32 -13.39 -3.72 -3.94
CA ASN A 32 -13.64 -2.32 -3.59
C ASN A 32 -12.63 -1.78 -2.57
N ARG A 33 -12.20 -2.64 -1.64
CA ARG A 33 -11.19 -2.29 -0.64
C ARG A 33 -9.81 -2.18 -1.25
N SER A 34 -9.47 -2.97 -2.29
CA SER A 34 -8.20 -2.85 -3.00
C SER A 34 -8.04 -1.50 -3.72
N GLN A 35 -9.15 -0.91 -4.20
CA GLN A 35 -9.11 0.45 -4.78
C GLN A 35 -8.80 1.51 -3.71
N VAL A 36 -9.39 1.36 -2.52
CA VAL A 36 -9.12 2.25 -1.39
C VAL A 36 -7.67 2.12 -0.90
N LEU A 37 -7.13 0.89 -0.89
CA LEU A 37 -5.73 0.63 -0.57
C LEU A 37 -4.79 1.32 -1.59
N ALA A 38 -5.09 1.20 -2.88
CA ALA A 38 -4.35 1.87 -3.95
C ALA A 38 -4.39 3.41 -3.78
N GLU A 39 -5.57 3.98 -3.50
CA GLU A 39 -5.72 5.41 -3.22
C GLU A 39 -4.82 5.87 -2.06
N ASN A 40 -4.83 5.15 -0.94
CA ASN A 40 -4.04 5.52 0.23
C ASN A 40 -2.53 5.45 -0.04
N LEU A 41 -2.07 4.40 -0.73
CA LEU A 41 -0.67 4.25 -1.08
C LEU A 41 -0.22 5.27 -2.15
N THR A 42 -1.13 5.67 -3.07
CA THR A 42 -0.88 6.78 -3.99
C THR A 42 -0.71 8.10 -3.23
N LYS A 43 -1.58 8.39 -2.27
CA LYS A 43 -1.48 9.59 -1.43
C LYS A 43 -0.22 9.58 -0.56
N TRP A 44 0.30 8.42 -0.22
CA TRP A 44 1.58 8.27 0.50
C TRP A 44 2.78 8.62 -0.35
N GLY A 45 2.66 8.49 -1.68
CA GLY A 45 3.55 9.05 -2.69
C GLY A 45 4.82 8.26 -2.98
N HIS A 46 5.00 7.06 -2.42
CA HIS A 46 6.21 6.27 -2.70
C HIS A 46 6.08 5.44 -3.97
N SER A 47 7.11 5.47 -4.84
CA SER A 47 7.09 4.79 -6.14
C SER A 47 7.32 3.28 -6.08
N GLY A 48 8.00 2.77 -5.04
CA GLY A 48 8.28 1.34 -4.85
C GLY A 48 7.10 0.60 -4.22
N VAL A 49 5.92 0.67 -4.84
CA VAL A 49 4.68 0.06 -4.34
C VAL A 49 3.96 -0.67 -5.48
N VAL A 50 3.45 -1.86 -5.17
CA VAL A 50 2.53 -2.63 -6.02
C VAL A 50 1.30 -2.99 -5.20
N VAL A 51 0.11 -2.69 -5.72
CA VAL A 51 -1.17 -3.09 -5.11
C VAL A 51 -1.80 -4.18 -5.93
N THR A 52 -2.23 -5.26 -5.27
CA THR A 52 -2.83 -6.44 -5.89
C THR A 52 -4.21 -6.74 -5.32
N ASN A 53 -5.03 -7.47 -6.11
CA ASN A 53 -6.35 -7.90 -5.69
C ASN A 53 -6.51 -9.39 -5.97
N ASN A 54 -6.04 -10.22 -5.02
CA ASN A 54 -5.88 -11.67 -5.20
C ASN A 54 -6.25 -12.45 -3.95
N ASP A 55 -6.70 -13.69 -4.10
CA ASP A 55 -6.72 -14.66 -3.00
C ASP A 55 -5.27 -15.04 -2.63
N PRO A 56 -4.94 -15.32 -1.36
CA PRO A 56 -3.62 -15.79 -0.96
C PRO A 56 -3.08 -16.97 -1.78
N ALA A 57 -3.94 -17.89 -2.22
CA ALA A 57 -3.55 -19.02 -3.06
C ALA A 57 -2.96 -18.62 -4.42
N ASP A 58 -3.32 -17.44 -4.96
CA ASP A 58 -2.78 -16.94 -6.23
C ASP A 58 -1.29 -16.62 -6.15
N PHE A 59 -0.77 -16.45 -4.93
CA PHE A 59 0.66 -16.18 -4.69
C PHE A 59 1.53 -17.43 -4.75
N SER A 60 0.97 -18.62 -4.74
CA SER A 60 1.67 -19.91 -4.62
C SER A 60 2.81 -20.13 -5.63
N SER A 61 2.74 -19.49 -6.79
CA SER A 61 3.80 -19.54 -7.82
C SER A 61 5.02 -18.65 -7.52
N LEU A 62 4.92 -17.76 -6.54
CA LEU A 62 5.97 -16.83 -6.14
C LEU A 62 6.82 -17.39 -4.99
N THR A 63 7.35 -18.62 -5.17
CA THR A 63 8.16 -19.30 -4.14
C THR A 63 9.45 -18.53 -3.83
N ASP A 64 9.80 -18.42 -2.53
CA ASP A 64 10.99 -17.72 -2.03
C ASP A 64 11.12 -16.27 -2.57
N PHE A 65 10.00 -15.57 -2.67
CA PHE A 65 9.93 -14.24 -3.27
C PHE A 65 10.07 -13.10 -2.25
N PHE A 66 9.41 -13.20 -1.10
CA PHE A 66 9.34 -12.14 -0.10
C PHE A 66 10.35 -12.33 1.02
N ASP A 67 11.02 -11.26 1.41
CA ASP A 67 11.89 -11.23 2.59
C ASP A 67 11.07 -11.15 3.88
N VAL A 68 9.95 -10.42 3.82
CA VAL A 68 9.02 -10.24 4.95
C VAL A 68 7.58 -10.36 4.43
N ILE A 69 6.76 -11.13 5.13
CA ILE A 69 5.32 -11.19 4.92
C ILE A 69 4.63 -10.72 6.20
N LEU A 70 3.79 -9.69 6.10
CA LEU A 70 2.92 -9.25 7.18
C LEU A 70 1.50 -9.69 6.84
N THR A 71 0.90 -10.47 7.73
CA THR A 71 -0.49 -10.91 7.61
C THR A 71 -1.37 -10.21 8.64
N ASP A 72 -2.48 -9.66 8.15
CA ASP A 72 -3.63 -9.27 8.97
C ASP A 72 -4.75 -10.25 8.62
N VAL A 73 -4.72 -11.41 9.26
CA VAL A 73 -5.63 -12.49 8.88
C VAL A 73 -7.06 -12.20 9.34
N PRO A 74 -8.08 -12.59 8.56
CA PRO A 74 -9.47 -12.47 8.98
C PRO A 74 -9.70 -13.27 10.27
N CYS A 75 -10.34 -12.65 11.25
CA CYS A 75 -10.55 -13.22 12.58
C CYS A 75 -11.98 -12.98 13.07
N SER A 76 -12.36 -13.59 14.19
CA SER A 76 -13.69 -13.45 14.81
C SER A 76 -14.01 -12.02 15.28
N GLY A 77 -13.02 -11.14 15.34
CA GLY A 77 -13.21 -9.70 15.50
C GLY A 77 -13.53 -9.25 16.93
N GLU A 78 -13.16 -10.00 17.95
CA GLU A 78 -13.40 -9.65 19.37
C GLU A 78 -12.85 -8.27 19.75
N GLY A 79 -11.75 -7.84 19.13
CA GLY A 79 -11.17 -6.52 19.31
C GLY A 79 -12.04 -5.36 18.82
N MET A 80 -13.11 -5.66 18.06
CA MET A 80 -14.06 -4.66 17.58
C MET A 80 -15.26 -4.45 18.52
N PHE A 81 -15.45 -5.28 19.54
CA PHE A 81 -16.64 -5.26 20.43
C PHE A 81 -16.90 -3.89 21.05
N ARG A 82 -15.84 -3.13 21.32
CA ARG A 82 -15.97 -1.80 21.91
C ARG A 82 -16.45 -0.75 20.91
N LYS A 83 -16.13 -0.92 19.61
CA LYS A 83 -16.45 0.03 18.54
C LYS A 83 -17.72 -0.29 17.80
N ASP A 84 -18.02 -1.56 17.66
CA ASP A 84 -19.12 -2.04 16.84
C ASP A 84 -19.99 -3.05 17.61
N PRO A 85 -21.16 -2.62 18.09
CA PRO A 85 -22.09 -3.51 18.76
C PRO A 85 -22.55 -4.69 17.89
N VAL A 86 -22.54 -4.55 16.56
CA VAL A 86 -22.88 -5.64 15.64
C VAL A 86 -21.86 -6.77 15.72
N ALA A 87 -20.58 -6.45 15.90
CA ALA A 87 -19.53 -7.46 16.07
C ALA A 87 -19.79 -8.38 17.27
N VAL A 88 -20.42 -7.89 18.34
CA VAL A 88 -20.81 -8.69 19.51
C VAL A 88 -21.92 -9.66 19.15
N SER A 89 -22.92 -9.21 18.38
CA SER A 89 -24.08 -10.03 17.99
C SER A 89 -23.74 -11.08 16.91
N GLU A 90 -22.74 -10.82 16.11
CA GLU A 90 -22.26 -11.72 15.04
C GLU A 90 -21.23 -12.74 15.55
N TRP A 91 -20.65 -12.51 16.72
CA TRP A 91 -19.67 -13.42 17.29
C TRP A 91 -20.29 -14.74 17.74
N SER A 92 -19.64 -15.85 17.41
CA SER A 92 -19.98 -17.18 17.87
C SER A 92 -18.76 -18.09 17.92
N GLY A 93 -18.81 -19.15 18.73
CA GLY A 93 -17.75 -20.17 18.75
C GLY A 93 -17.57 -20.87 17.40
N GLU A 94 -18.64 -21.01 16.61
CA GLU A 94 -18.59 -21.56 15.26
C GLU A 94 -17.82 -20.59 14.30
N ASN A 95 -18.05 -19.29 14.42
CA ASN A 95 -17.32 -18.29 13.64
C ASN A 95 -15.82 -18.28 14.00
N VAL A 96 -15.46 -18.46 15.27
CA VAL A 96 -14.07 -18.63 15.70
C VAL A 96 -13.42 -19.83 14.99
N GLU A 97 -14.14 -20.98 14.92
CA GLU A 97 -13.64 -22.19 14.22
C GLU A 97 -13.40 -21.93 12.72
N ILE A 98 -14.37 -21.29 12.04
CA ILE A 98 -14.27 -20.94 10.62
C ILE A 98 -13.09 -20.00 10.37
N CYS A 99 -12.90 -18.99 11.22
CA CYS A 99 -11.79 -18.06 11.11
C CYS A 99 -10.45 -18.75 11.33
N TRP A 100 -10.34 -19.60 12.36
CA TRP A 100 -9.15 -20.38 12.67
C TRP A 100 -8.71 -21.27 11.48
N GLN A 101 -9.63 -22.01 10.86
CA GLN A 101 -9.35 -22.82 9.67
C GLN A 101 -8.90 -21.96 8.48
N ARG A 102 -9.56 -20.82 8.26
CA ARG A 102 -9.21 -19.88 7.19
C ARG A 102 -7.83 -19.31 7.39
N GLN A 103 -7.46 -18.97 8.62
CA GLN A 103 -6.13 -18.43 8.95
C GLN A 103 -5.04 -19.44 8.62
N ARG A 104 -5.22 -20.71 8.96
CA ARG A 104 -4.29 -21.79 8.61
C ARG A 104 -4.15 -21.98 7.12
N ARG A 105 -5.27 -21.97 6.38
CA ARG A 105 -5.24 -22.01 4.91
C ARG A 105 -4.41 -20.86 4.35
N ILE A 106 -4.65 -19.61 4.78
CA ILE A 106 -3.92 -18.44 4.32
C ILE A 106 -2.42 -18.60 4.58
N VAL A 107 -2.03 -19.01 5.78
CA VAL A 107 -0.61 -19.20 6.10
C VAL A 107 -0.01 -20.31 5.24
N THR A 108 -0.70 -21.44 5.04
CA THR A 108 -0.23 -22.51 4.15
C THR A 108 0.00 -22.03 2.73
N ASP A 109 -0.92 -21.20 2.20
CA ASP A 109 -0.82 -20.68 0.82
C ASP A 109 0.36 -19.73 0.63
N ILE A 110 0.66 -18.89 1.64
CA ILE A 110 1.71 -17.85 1.52
C ILE A 110 3.08 -18.29 2.05
N TRP A 111 3.15 -19.35 2.85
CA TRP A 111 4.42 -19.80 3.43
C TRP A 111 5.50 -20.15 2.41
N PRO A 112 5.18 -20.80 1.27
CA PRO A 112 6.16 -21.03 0.21
C PRO A 112 6.71 -19.75 -0.40
N CYS A 113 5.95 -18.64 -0.35
CA CYS A 113 6.34 -17.34 -0.91
C CYS A 113 7.40 -16.63 -0.07
N LEU A 114 7.51 -16.97 1.21
CA LEU A 114 8.52 -16.44 2.11
C LEU A 114 9.88 -17.10 1.82
N LYS A 115 10.94 -16.29 1.71
CA LYS A 115 12.31 -16.80 1.55
C LYS A 115 12.75 -17.61 2.76
N SER A 116 13.68 -18.54 2.56
CA SER A 116 14.42 -19.16 3.65
C SER A 116 15.10 -18.09 4.50
N GLY A 117 14.96 -18.16 5.83
CA GLY A 117 15.40 -17.10 6.77
C GLY A 117 14.51 -15.85 6.81
N GLY A 118 13.48 -15.77 5.97
CA GLY A 118 12.52 -14.66 5.92
C GLY A 118 11.60 -14.59 7.14
N ILE A 119 10.93 -13.46 7.30
CA ILE A 119 10.12 -13.14 8.48
C ILE A 119 8.63 -13.14 8.14
N LEU A 120 7.85 -13.91 8.88
CA LEU A 120 6.39 -13.81 8.92
C LEU A 120 5.98 -13.01 10.15
N ILE A 121 5.22 -11.95 9.95
CA ILE A 121 4.55 -11.19 11.00
C ILE A 121 3.08 -11.60 10.97
N TYR A 122 2.65 -12.38 11.95
CA TYR A 122 1.27 -12.83 12.08
C TYR A 122 0.50 -11.89 12.99
N SER A 123 -0.66 -11.41 12.56
CA SER A 123 -1.50 -10.53 13.38
C SER A 123 -2.99 -10.79 13.21
N THR A 124 -3.74 -10.53 14.29
CA THR A 124 -5.21 -10.56 14.34
C THR A 124 -5.74 -9.40 15.18
N CYS A 125 -7.03 -9.14 15.09
CA CYS A 125 -7.74 -8.22 16.00
C CYS A 125 -8.68 -8.99 16.95
N THR A 126 -8.31 -10.19 17.39
CA THR A 126 -9.12 -11.00 18.33
C THR A 126 -8.34 -11.32 19.61
N TYR A 127 -9.04 -11.83 20.64
CA TYR A 127 -8.45 -12.10 21.96
C TYR A 127 -8.32 -13.59 22.27
N ASN A 128 -9.06 -14.47 21.59
CA ASN A 128 -9.02 -15.89 21.93
C ASN A 128 -7.68 -16.54 21.57
N THR A 129 -7.27 -17.55 22.34
CA THR A 129 -6.01 -18.26 22.12
C THR A 129 -6.05 -19.15 20.90
N LYS A 130 -7.24 -19.60 20.47
CA LYS A 130 -7.40 -20.51 19.34
C LYS A 130 -6.94 -19.89 18.03
N GLU A 131 -7.37 -18.65 17.76
CA GLU A 131 -6.98 -17.91 16.56
C GLU A 131 -5.57 -17.30 16.67
N ASN A 132 -5.05 -17.18 17.86
CA ASN A 132 -3.78 -16.53 18.17
C ASN A 132 -2.69 -17.57 18.44
N GLU A 133 -2.40 -17.88 19.70
CA GLU A 133 -1.27 -18.71 20.10
C GLU A 133 -1.34 -20.14 19.57
N GLU A 134 -2.52 -20.75 19.44
CA GLU A 134 -2.63 -22.09 18.85
C GLU A 134 -2.24 -22.09 17.37
N ASN A 135 -2.47 -21.00 16.65
CA ASN A 135 -1.98 -20.85 15.28
C ASN A 135 -0.46 -20.64 15.26
N ILE A 136 0.10 -19.86 16.19
CA ILE A 136 1.56 -19.69 16.29
C ILE A 136 2.24 -21.03 16.60
N ARG A 137 1.70 -21.80 17.56
CA ARG A 137 2.18 -23.16 17.86
C ARG A 137 2.12 -24.05 16.62
N TRP A 138 0.99 -24.05 15.90
CA TRP A 138 0.83 -24.83 14.69
C TRP A 138 1.83 -24.41 13.59
N ILE A 139 2.06 -23.10 13.36
CA ILE A 139 3.05 -22.62 12.39
C ILE A 139 4.44 -23.09 12.79
N ARG A 140 4.80 -23.00 14.06
CA ARG A 140 6.07 -23.49 14.59
C ARG A 140 6.25 -24.98 14.33
N ASP A 141 5.26 -25.77 14.68
CA ASP A 141 5.33 -27.23 14.67
C ASP A 141 5.23 -27.80 13.23
N GLU A 142 4.37 -27.23 12.38
CA GLU A 142 4.15 -27.70 11.01
C GLU A 142 5.26 -27.29 10.06
N PHE A 143 5.74 -26.05 10.17
CA PHE A 143 6.73 -25.49 9.24
C PHE A 143 8.14 -25.39 9.85
N GLY A 144 8.35 -25.77 11.08
CA GLY A 144 9.61 -25.64 11.78
C GLY A 144 10.03 -24.20 12.04
N ALA A 145 9.08 -23.26 12.09
CA ALA A 145 9.36 -21.85 12.25
C ALA A 145 9.92 -21.52 13.63
N GLU A 146 10.87 -20.60 13.71
CA GLU A 146 11.37 -20.03 14.96
C GLU A 146 10.50 -18.84 15.36
N VAL A 147 9.93 -18.86 16.58
CA VAL A 147 9.20 -17.68 17.10
C VAL A 147 10.19 -16.71 17.74
N LEU A 148 10.23 -15.47 17.23
CA LEU A 148 11.23 -14.48 17.58
C LEU A 148 10.74 -13.54 18.68
N PRO A 149 11.57 -13.25 19.71
CA PRO A 149 11.28 -12.22 20.68
C PRO A 149 11.49 -10.83 20.07
N LEU A 150 10.65 -9.87 20.49
CA LEU A 150 10.82 -8.45 20.21
C LEU A 150 11.24 -7.73 21.49
N GLU A 151 12.14 -6.78 21.36
CA GLU A 151 12.44 -5.84 22.45
C GLU A 151 11.28 -4.84 22.57
N ILE A 152 10.57 -4.89 23.69
CA ILE A 152 9.44 -4.01 23.99
C ILE A 152 9.64 -3.35 25.36
N SER A 153 9.24 -2.08 25.48
CA SER A 153 9.24 -1.41 26.78
C SER A 153 8.16 -2.01 27.69
N THR A 154 8.52 -2.24 28.94
CA THR A 154 7.56 -2.67 29.98
C THR A 154 6.44 -1.65 30.20
N ASP A 155 6.72 -0.36 29.95
CA ASP A 155 5.76 0.74 30.10
C ASP A 155 4.59 0.66 29.10
N TRP A 156 4.75 -0.11 28.02
CA TRP A 156 3.68 -0.32 27.05
C TRP A 156 2.59 -1.25 27.55
N ASN A 157 2.79 -1.93 28.67
CA ASN A 157 1.83 -2.85 29.31
C ASN A 157 1.28 -3.94 28.36
N ILE A 158 2.10 -4.40 27.41
CA ILE A 158 1.75 -5.46 26.47
C ILE A 158 1.71 -6.79 27.24
N THR A 159 0.66 -7.57 27.03
CA THR A 159 0.51 -8.88 27.64
C THR A 159 1.18 -9.94 26.77
N GLY A 160 1.87 -10.90 27.39
CA GLY A 160 2.50 -12.03 26.68
C GLY A 160 1.54 -13.14 26.29
N ASN A 161 2.11 -14.31 26.02
CA ASN A 161 1.42 -15.54 25.69
C ASN A 161 0.44 -15.94 26.80
N LEU A 162 -0.78 -16.35 26.41
CA LEU A 162 -1.82 -16.84 27.32
C LEU A 162 -2.12 -18.34 27.14
N LEU A 163 -1.47 -19.01 26.20
CA LEU A 163 -1.69 -20.46 25.99
C LEU A 163 -0.97 -21.26 27.06
N SER A 164 -1.73 -22.00 27.85
CA SER A 164 -1.19 -22.83 28.93
C SER A 164 -0.19 -23.89 28.41
N GLY A 165 0.95 -23.97 29.06
CA GLY A 165 2.01 -24.92 28.71
C GLY A 165 2.94 -24.52 27.56
N GLU A 166 2.80 -23.29 27.07
CA GLU A 166 3.64 -22.71 26.01
C GLU A 166 4.28 -21.40 26.51
N ASP A 167 5.54 -21.17 26.21
CA ASP A 167 6.32 -20.01 26.64
C ASP A 167 6.90 -19.17 25.50
N PHE A 168 6.55 -19.48 24.23
CA PHE A 168 7.04 -18.70 23.11
C PHE A 168 6.56 -17.25 23.15
N PRO A 169 7.34 -16.29 22.59
CA PRO A 169 6.98 -14.87 22.60
C PRO A 169 5.72 -14.59 21.76
N ALA A 170 4.77 -13.87 22.36
CA ALA A 170 3.59 -13.34 21.68
C ALA A 170 3.20 -12.01 22.35
N TYR A 171 2.52 -11.14 21.60
CA TYR A 171 2.25 -9.76 22.03
C TYR A 171 0.78 -9.44 21.88
N ARG A 172 0.12 -9.17 23.02
CA ARG A 172 -1.31 -8.86 23.11
C ARG A 172 -1.53 -7.43 23.57
N PHE A 173 -2.21 -6.68 22.75
CA PHE A 173 -2.63 -5.32 23.04
C PHE A 173 -4.08 -5.38 23.53
N LEU A 174 -4.26 -5.31 24.85
CA LEU A 174 -5.58 -5.42 25.46
C LEU A 174 -6.09 -4.03 25.82
N PRO A 175 -7.31 -3.60 25.43
CA PRO A 175 -7.79 -2.23 25.59
C PRO A 175 -7.83 -1.69 27.02
N HIS A 176 -7.87 -2.56 28.02
CA HIS A 176 -7.81 -2.19 29.43
C HIS A 176 -6.39 -1.97 29.95
N ARG A 177 -5.35 -2.29 29.15
CA ARG A 177 -3.93 -2.17 29.50
C ARG A 177 -3.17 -1.25 28.57
N THR A 178 -3.53 -1.24 27.28
CA THR A 178 -2.87 -0.43 26.23
C THR A 178 -3.85 0.58 25.65
N LYS A 179 -3.34 1.71 25.13
CA LYS A 179 -4.16 2.66 24.38
C LYS A 179 -4.45 2.07 22.99
N GLY A 180 -5.71 1.91 22.62
CA GLY A 180 -6.12 1.41 21.31
C GLY A 180 -7.16 0.31 21.40
N GLU A 181 -7.38 -0.35 20.28
CA GLU A 181 -8.25 -1.52 20.18
C GLU A 181 -7.46 -2.83 20.34
N GLY A 182 -8.17 -3.96 20.42
CA GLY A 182 -7.54 -5.26 20.55
C GLY A 182 -6.68 -5.63 19.37
N PHE A 183 -5.50 -6.15 19.65
CA PHE A 183 -4.56 -6.59 18.63
C PHE A 183 -3.68 -7.71 19.19
N PHE A 184 -3.32 -8.65 18.33
CA PHE A 184 -2.35 -9.70 18.59
C PHE A 184 -1.26 -9.67 17.53
N LEU A 185 -0.03 -9.93 17.96
CA LEU A 185 1.14 -9.99 17.10
C LEU A 185 2.07 -11.11 17.53
N ALA A 186 2.62 -11.86 16.56
CA ALA A 186 3.76 -12.73 16.74
C ALA A 186 4.68 -12.63 15.52
N VAL A 187 5.98 -12.80 15.72
CA VAL A 187 7.01 -12.75 14.68
C VAL A 187 7.67 -14.10 14.56
N LEU A 188 7.71 -14.64 13.35
CA LEU A 188 8.29 -15.97 13.10
C LEU A 188 9.32 -15.88 11.97
N ARG A 189 10.37 -16.70 12.08
CA ARG A 189 11.38 -16.86 11.04
C ARG A 189 11.21 -18.21 10.35
N LYS A 190 11.21 -18.20 9.01
CA LYS A 190 11.27 -19.43 8.22
C LYS A 190 12.65 -20.08 8.35
N PRO A 191 12.75 -21.41 8.57
CA PRO A 191 14.04 -22.07 8.64
C PRO A 191 14.87 -21.92 7.37
N GLY A 192 16.19 -22.04 7.51
CA GLY A 192 17.14 -21.97 6.40
C GLY A 192 17.80 -20.61 6.25
N VAL A 193 18.71 -20.53 5.28
CA VAL A 193 19.44 -19.32 4.92
C VAL A 193 19.10 -18.98 3.48
N SER A 194 18.80 -17.73 3.21
CA SER A 194 18.57 -17.26 1.84
C SER A 194 19.89 -17.18 1.08
N ASP A 195 19.98 -17.85 -0.06
CA ASP A 195 21.16 -17.83 -0.95
C ASP A 195 21.35 -16.49 -1.67
N GLY A 196 20.55 -15.48 -1.35
CA GLY A 196 20.67 -14.09 -1.83
C GLY A 196 20.41 -13.88 -3.32
N ASN A 197 20.15 -14.92 -4.12
CA ASN A 197 20.20 -14.80 -5.58
C ASN A 197 19.11 -15.58 -6.37
N THR A 198 18.03 -15.99 -5.76
CA THR A 198 17.09 -16.96 -6.35
C THR A 198 16.23 -16.42 -7.49
N TRP A 199 15.90 -15.10 -7.50
CA TRP A 199 14.91 -14.56 -8.45
C TRP A 199 15.45 -14.15 -9.80
N ALA A 200 16.65 -13.59 -9.90
CA ALA A 200 17.25 -13.18 -11.18
C ALA A 200 17.47 -14.36 -12.16
N GLY A 201 17.65 -15.57 -11.64
CA GLY A 201 17.77 -16.81 -12.44
C GLY A 201 16.43 -17.35 -12.94
N GLN A 202 15.37 -17.24 -12.16
CA GLN A 202 14.03 -17.73 -12.49
C GLN A 202 13.34 -16.87 -13.55
N VAL A 203 13.49 -15.55 -13.50
CA VAL A 203 12.90 -14.61 -14.49
C VAL A 203 13.35 -14.94 -15.91
N LYS A 204 14.63 -15.30 -16.12
CA LYS A 204 15.14 -15.72 -17.45
C LYS A 204 14.49 -16.99 -18.00
N SER A 205 14.03 -17.89 -17.14
CA SER A 205 13.31 -19.10 -17.55
C SER A 205 11.84 -18.83 -17.89
N TRP A 206 11.23 -17.85 -17.22
CA TRP A 206 9.83 -17.45 -17.43
C TRP A 206 9.62 -16.64 -18.71
N GLU A 207 10.56 -15.76 -19.04
CA GLU A 207 10.52 -15.00 -20.31
C GLU A 207 10.65 -15.91 -21.54
N LYS A 208 11.40 -17.01 -21.45
CA LYS A 208 11.57 -17.98 -22.54
C LYS A 208 10.32 -18.83 -22.82
N GLY A 209 9.40 -18.95 -21.88
CA GLY A 209 8.18 -19.77 -22.00
C GLY A 209 6.95 -19.03 -22.55
N ARG A 210 6.96 -17.72 -22.62
CA ARG A 210 5.81 -16.93 -23.08
C ARG A 210 5.85 -16.72 -24.59
N LYS A 211 4.92 -17.36 -25.31
CA LYS A 211 4.50 -16.88 -26.63
C LYS A 211 3.94 -15.47 -26.45
N PRO A 212 4.32 -14.50 -27.30
CA PRO A 212 3.73 -13.16 -27.23
C PRO A 212 2.21 -13.28 -27.35
N GLN A 213 1.49 -12.92 -26.31
CA GLN A 213 0.02 -12.83 -26.37
C GLN A 213 -0.34 -11.73 -27.37
N GLY A 214 -0.94 -12.16 -28.50
CA GLY A 214 -1.76 -11.34 -29.37
C GLY A 214 -1.00 -10.27 -30.16
N LYS A 215 -0.78 -10.53 -31.43
CA LYS A 215 -0.70 -9.47 -32.44
C LYS A 215 -1.98 -8.65 -32.36
N GLY A 216 -1.86 -7.39 -31.97
CA GLY A 216 -2.87 -6.42 -32.38
C GLY A 216 -3.69 -5.72 -31.34
N ALA A 217 -3.12 -4.88 -30.58
CA ALA A 217 -3.61 -3.52 -30.52
C ALA A 217 -2.40 -2.65 -30.85
N LYS A 218 -2.40 -2.03 -32.00
CA LYS A 218 -1.53 -0.88 -32.24
C LYS A 218 -1.90 0.11 -31.16
N THR A 219 -1.09 0.18 -30.11
CA THR A 219 -1.12 1.26 -29.13
C THR A 219 -1.06 2.53 -29.97
N PRO A 220 -2.00 3.48 -29.87
CA PRO A 220 -1.86 4.77 -30.53
C PRO A 220 -0.48 5.26 -30.11
N GLY A 221 0.40 5.46 -31.10
CA GLY A 221 1.82 5.57 -30.84
C GLY A 221 2.12 6.82 -30.04
N VAL A 222 2.37 6.64 -28.75
CA VAL A 222 3.12 7.62 -27.96
C VAL A 222 4.52 7.67 -28.55
N SER A 223 4.90 8.81 -29.13
CA SER A 223 6.23 8.96 -29.73
C SER A 223 7.32 8.97 -28.66
N LYS A 224 8.56 8.66 -29.07
CA LYS A 224 9.70 8.73 -28.14
C LYS A 224 9.89 10.15 -27.59
N GLU A 225 9.64 11.17 -28.40
CA GLU A 225 9.71 12.58 -28.01
C GLU A 225 8.65 12.91 -26.95
N GLN A 226 7.43 12.38 -27.10
CA GLN A 226 6.37 12.55 -26.10
C GLN A 226 6.74 11.89 -24.77
N LEU A 227 7.32 10.69 -24.77
CA LEU A 227 7.79 10.04 -23.56
C LEU A 227 8.97 10.80 -22.93
N SER A 228 9.89 11.30 -23.75
CA SER A 228 11.04 12.09 -23.27
C SER A 228 10.60 13.33 -22.49
N ALA A 229 9.51 13.98 -22.89
CA ALA A 229 8.96 15.12 -22.17
C ALA A 229 8.50 14.79 -20.74
N LEU A 230 8.07 13.54 -20.49
CA LEU A 230 7.67 13.11 -19.15
C LEU A 230 8.87 12.89 -18.20
N HIS A 231 10.08 12.71 -18.74
CA HIS A 231 11.29 12.57 -17.93
C HIS A 231 11.59 13.85 -17.14
N GLU A 232 11.29 15.02 -17.70
CA GLU A 232 11.48 16.30 -17.02
C GLU A 232 10.62 16.44 -15.75
N TRP A 233 9.51 15.69 -15.67
CA TRP A 233 8.61 15.71 -14.53
C TRP A 233 9.12 14.92 -13.32
N PHE A 234 10.25 14.23 -13.47
CA PHE A 234 10.86 13.43 -12.40
C PHE A 234 12.18 14.03 -11.94
N ALA A 235 12.42 14.05 -10.63
CA ALA A 235 13.68 14.55 -10.07
C ALA A 235 14.89 13.71 -10.51
N VAL A 236 14.71 12.37 -10.64
CA VAL A 236 15.75 11.43 -11.10
C VAL A 236 15.11 10.44 -12.09
N PRO A 237 14.86 10.86 -13.35
CA PRO A 237 14.13 10.03 -14.33
C PRO A 237 14.82 8.70 -14.66
N ASP A 238 16.15 8.64 -14.59
CA ASP A 238 16.94 7.45 -14.90
C ASP A 238 16.65 6.27 -13.98
N ASN A 239 16.10 6.51 -12.80
CA ASN A 239 15.71 5.46 -11.86
C ASN A 239 14.40 4.77 -12.24
N TYR A 240 13.68 5.27 -13.25
CA TYR A 240 12.33 4.81 -13.59
C TYR A 240 12.23 4.27 -15.01
N GLU A 241 11.42 3.24 -15.16
CA GLU A 241 10.89 2.78 -16.44
C GLU A 241 9.49 3.36 -16.63
N PHE A 242 9.26 4.03 -17.77
CA PHE A 242 7.96 4.60 -18.14
C PHE A 242 7.17 3.57 -18.94
N ILE A 243 6.09 3.10 -18.35
CA ILE A 243 5.26 2.02 -18.87
C ILE A 243 3.99 2.61 -19.49
N VAL A 244 3.83 2.45 -20.80
CA VAL A 244 2.65 2.94 -21.54
C VAL A 244 1.57 1.87 -21.53
N ASN A 245 0.36 2.25 -21.12
CA ASN A 245 -0.84 1.41 -21.17
C ASN A 245 -2.00 2.20 -21.78
N GLY A 246 -2.23 2.01 -23.07
CA GLY A 246 -3.17 2.84 -23.83
C GLY A 246 -2.73 4.30 -23.85
N ASN A 247 -3.57 5.20 -23.35
CA ASN A 247 -3.27 6.63 -23.21
C ASN A 247 -2.61 6.99 -21.88
N ASN A 248 -2.49 6.03 -20.96
CA ASN A 248 -1.91 6.28 -19.64
C ASN A 248 -0.45 5.90 -19.61
N VAL A 249 0.33 6.64 -18.84
CA VAL A 249 1.73 6.34 -18.53
C VAL A 249 1.89 6.23 -17.03
N SER A 250 2.50 5.15 -16.59
CA SER A 250 2.98 4.97 -15.22
C SER A 250 4.50 4.87 -15.19
N ALA A 251 5.12 5.21 -14.06
CA ALA A 251 6.55 5.07 -13.84
C ALA A 251 6.80 4.07 -12.71
N PHE A 252 7.70 3.13 -12.95
CA PHE A 252 8.06 2.11 -11.97
C PHE A 252 9.58 2.06 -11.77
N PRO A 253 10.10 1.85 -10.52
CA PRO A 253 11.54 1.81 -10.29
C PRO A 253 12.22 0.69 -11.08
N LYS A 254 13.25 1.04 -11.86
CA LYS A 254 14.00 0.08 -12.70
C LYS A 254 14.61 -1.06 -11.90
N ALA A 255 14.97 -0.81 -10.65
CA ALA A 255 15.56 -1.80 -9.76
C ALA A 255 14.67 -3.03 -9.51
N TYR A 256 13.34 -2.91 -9.74
CA TYR A 256 12.35 -3.96 -9.43
C TYR A 256 11.54 -4.41 -10.65
N LEU A 257 12.02 -4.19 -11.86
CA LEU A 257 11.30 -4.60 -13.08
C LEU A 257 11.15 -6.11 -13.18
N SER A 258 12.14 -6.87 -12.69
CA SER A 258 12.08 -8.34 -12.61
C SER A 258 10.97 -8.81 -11.69
N GLU A 259 10.86 -8.21 -10.50
CA GLU A 259 9.84 -8.50 -9.52
C GLU A 259 8.45 -8.11 -10.05
N LEU A 260 8.34 -6.93 -10.67
CA LEU A 260 7.09 -6.52 -11.32
C LEU A 260 6.64 -7.48 -12.42
N SER A 261 7.59 -7.99 -13.23
CA SER A 261 7.31 -8.98 -14.28
C SER A 261 6.78 -10.28 -13.67
N ALA A 262 7.41 -10.77 -12.61
CA ALA A 262 6.96 -11.95 -11.88
C ALA A 262 5.55 -11.76 -11.27
N LEU A 263 5.32 -10.64 -10.59
CA LEU A 263 4.01 -10.30 -10.02
C LEU A 263 2.92 -10.23 -11.09
N ARG A 264 3.16 -9.57 -12.23
CA ARG A 264 2.22 -9.47 -13.35
C ARG A 264 1.88 -10.82 -14.00
N SER A 265 2.78 -11.78 -13.92
CA SER A 265 2.54 -13.10 -14.48
C SER A 265 1.58 -13.95 -13.68
N SER A 266 1.49 -13.72 -12.38
CA SER A 266 0.76 -14.54 -11.41
C SER A 266 -0.43 -13.82 -10.82
N LEU A 267 -0.36 -12.49 -10.69
CA LEU A 267 -1.29 -11.71 -9.89
C LEU A 267 -2.03 -10.67 -10.73
N ARG A 268 -3.22 -10.34 -10.27
CA ARG A 268 -3.98 -9.20 -10.73
C ARG A 268 -3.46 -7.93 -10.07
N ILE A 269 -2.71 -7.12 -10.83
CA ILE A 269 -2.21 -5.83 -10.37
C ILE A 269 -3.33 -4.78 -10.47
N VAL A 270 -3.55 -4.05 -9.38
CA VAL A 270 -4.44 -2.88 -9.30
C VAL A 270 -3.67 -1.62 -9.64
N GLN A 271 -2.46 -1.48 -9.07
CA GLN A 271 -1.56 -0.35 -9.27
C GLN A 271 -0.11 -0.81 -9.16
N ALA A 272 0.78 -0.23 -9.93
CA ALA A 272 2.22 -0.44 -9.81
C ALA A 272 2.97 0.88 -10.07
N GLY A 273 3.72 1.34 -9.07
CA GLY A 273 4.47 2.60 -9.15
C GLY A 273 3.58 3.83 -9.11
N VAL A 274 3.97 4.85 -9.88
CA VAL A 274 3.33 6.17 -9.93
C VAL A 274 2.57 6.34 -11.23
N ASP A 275 1.30 6.71 -11.18
CA ASP A 275 0.56 7.18 -12.34
C ASP A 275 1.07 8.58 -12.71
N VAL A 276 1.62 8.71 -13.93
CA VAL A 276 2.33 9.92 -14.38
C VAL A 276 1.42 10.85 -15.16
N ALA A 277 0.81 10.34 -16.21
CA ALA A 277 0.03 11.17 -17.13
C ALA A 277 -0.96 10.37 -17.96
N GLU A 278 -1.98 11.08 -18.48
CA GLU A 278 -2.90 10.62 -19.51
C GLU A 278 -2.73 11.48 -20.77
N LEU A 279 -2.57 10.85 -21.94
CA LEU A 279 -2.51 11.55 -23.21
C LEU A 279 -3.93 11.94 -23.67
N LYS A 280 -4.22 13.23 -23.72
CA LYS A 280 -5.48 13.80 -24.22
C LYS A 280 -5.26 14.59 -25.50
N GLY A 281 -5.57 13.95 -26.63
CA GLY A 281 -5.22 14.49 -27.95
C GLY A 281 -3.71 14.50 -28.17
N LYS A 282 -3.10 15.65 -28.16
CA LYS A 282 -1.63 15.81 -28.29
C LYS A 282 -0.94 16.18 -26.98
N ASP A 283 -1.70 16.51 -25.94
CA ASP A 283 -1.18 17.05 -24.68
C ASP A 283 -1.18 15.98 -23.59
N TRP A 284 -0.12 15.96 -22.81
CA TRP A 284 -0.05 15.22 -21.57
C TRP A 284 -0.81 15.95 -20.45
N MET A 285 -1.74 15.22 -19.83
CA MET A 285 -2.40 15.67 -18.61
C MET A 285 -1.78 14.94 -17.44
N PRO A 286 -1.09 15.64 -16.50
CA PRO A 286 -0.47 14.98 -15.36
C PRO A 286 -1.52 14.31 -14.47
N ALA A 287 -1.22 13.09 -14.05
CA ALA A 287 -2.04 12.34 -13.12
C ALA A 287 -1.85 12.90 -11.69
N HIS A 288 -2.90 12.80 -10.88
CA HIS A 288 -2.82 13.24 -9.48
C HIS A 288 -1.78 12.46 -8.67
N GLY A 289 -1.56 11.17 -9.00
CA GLY A 289 -0.53 10.34 -8.38
C GLY A 289 0.88 10.92 -8.52
N LEU A 290 1.18 11.60 -9.62
CA LEU A 290 2.46 12.28 -9.79
C LEU A 290 2.63 13.44 -8.79
N ALA A 291 1.58 14.25 -8.58
CA ALA A 291 1.64 15.36 -7.62
C ALA A 291 1.89 14.89 -6.18
N MET A 292 1.39 13.69 -5.83
CA MET A 292 1.60 13.08 -4.50
C MET A 292 2.96 12.41 -4.37
N SER A 293 3.65 12.14 -5.49
CA SER A 293 4.86 11.32 -5.49
C SER A 293 6.11 12.07 -5.02
N ILE A 294 6.91 11.41 -4.19
CA ILE A 294 8.26 11.88 -3.85
C ILE A 294 9.22 11.90 -5.05
N ALA A 295 8.84 11.29 -6.17
CA ALA A 295 9.61 11.29 -7.41
C ALA A 295 9.35 12.55 -8.28
N LEU A 296 8.35 13.36 -7.94
CA LEU A 296 8.02 14.58 -8.67
C LEU A 296 9.21 15.54 -8.69
N ASN A 297 9.50 16.09 -9.88
CA ASN A 297 10.29 17.30 -10.02
C ASN A 297 9.32 18.51 -9.95
N PRO A 298 9.22 19.23 -8.83
CA PRO A 298 8.28 20.34 -8.71
C PRO A 298 8.62 21.47 -9.71
N ASP A 299 9.90 21.68 -10.02
CA ASP A 299 10.37 22.75 -10.94
C ASP A 299 9.94 22.52 -12.40
N ALA A 300 9.44 21.33 -12.73
CA ALA A 300 8.88 21.05 -14.07
C ALA A 300 7.51 21.71 -14.32
N PHE A 301 6.88 22.25 -13.29
CA PHE A 301 5.57 22.88 -13.38
C PHE A 301 5.59 24.30 -12.79
N ALA A 302 4.79 25.19 -13.37
CA ALA A 302 4.46 26.42 -12.66
C ALA A 302 3.70 26.08 -11.37
N HIS A 303 4.00 26.77 -10.27
CA HIS A 303 3.33 26.54 -9.01
C HIS A 303 2.62 27.77 -8.47
N GLU A 304 1.59 27.49 -7.68
CA GLU A 304 0.81 28.49 -6.96
C GLU A 304 0.62 28.01 -5.52
N GLU A 305 1.13 28.78 -4.57
CA GLU A 305 0.92 28.55 -3.15
C GLU A 305 -0.48 29.09 -2.78
N ILE A 306 -1.32 28.23 -2.23
CA ILE A 306 -2.70 28.58 -1.88
C ILE A 306 -2.96 28.54 -0.36
N GLY A 307 -3.90 29.35 0.09
CA GLY A 307 -4.33 29.34 1.48
C GLY A 307 -5.20 28.14 1.84
N ARG A 308 -5.43 27.93 3.15
CA ARG A 308 -6.21 26.80 3.71
C ARG A 308 -7.59 26.66 3.06
N GLU A 309 -8.33 27.76 2.91
CA GLU A 309 -9.69 27.74 2.35
C GLU A 309 -9.69 27.24 0.90
N GLN A 310 -8.76 27.74 0.08
CA GLN A 310 -8.63 27.30 -1.30
C GLN A 310 -8.13 25.85 -1.40
N ALA A 311 -7.25 25.41 -0.49
CA ALA A 311 -6.82 24.02 -0.40
C ALA A 311 -8.01 23.08 -0.13
N ILE A 312 -8.91 23.47 0.76
CA ILE A 312 -10.14 22.71 1.05
C ILE A 312 -11.08 22.71 -0.16
N SER A 313 -11.28 23.85 -0.82
CA SER A 313 -12.07 23.93 -2.07
C SER A 313 -11.49 23.06 -3.15
N TYR A 314 -10.16 23.03 -3.30
CA TYR A 314 -9.48 22.12 -4.22
C TYR A 314 -9.79 20.66 -3.91
N LEU A 315 -9.62 20.23 -2.66
CA LEU A 315 -9.87 18.85 -2.20
C LEU A 315 -11.37 18.46 -2.25
N ARG A 316 -12.29 19.44 -2.28
CA ARG A 316 -13.72 19.24 -2.52
C ARG A 316 -14.09 19.20 -4.00
N LYS A 317 -13.10 19.38 -4.89
CA LYS A 317 -13.33 19.47 -6.34
C LYS A 317 -14.11 20.73 -6.73
N GLU A 318 -14.07 21.78 -5.93
CA GLU A 318 -14.64 23.07 -6.19
C GLU A 318 -13.68 23.96 -7.03
N ALA A 319 -14.17 25.12 -7.44
CA ALA A 319 -13.36 26.09 -8.18
C ALA A 319 -12.25 26.67 -7.27
N VAL A 320 -11.07 26.86 -7.84
CA VAL A 320 -9.93 27.51 -7.19
C VAL A 320 -9.60 28.78 -7.99
N VAL A 321 -9.41 29.88 -7.30
CA VAL A 321 -8.99 31.15 -7.88
C VAL A 321 -7.47 31.23 -7.81
N LEU A 322 -6.81 31.40 -8.95
CA LEU A 322 -5.37 31.60 -9.02
C LEU A 322 -5.05 33.10 -9.03
N SER A 323 -3.79 33.44 -8.73
CA SER A 323 -3.29 34.81 -8.88
C SER A 323 -3.40 35.28 -10.35
N GLU A 324 -3.50 36.60 -10.56
CA GLU A 324 -3.53 37.17 -11.91
C GLU A 324 -2.26 36.90 -12.70
N THR A 325 -1.15 36.66 -12.01
CA THR A 325 0.15 36.34 -12.58
C THR A 325 0.34 34.86 -12.91
N ALA A 326 -0.58 33.98 -12.49
CA ALA A 326 -0.49 32.55 -12.75
C ALA A 326 -0.48 32.25 -14.27
N PRO A 327 0.51 31.53 -14.80
CA PRO A 327 0.59 31.25 -16.24
C PRO A 327 -0.54 30.33 -16.69
N ARG A 328 -0.93 30.43 -17.97
CA ARG A 328 -1.85 29.48 -18.59
C ARG A 328 -1.19 28.11 -18.72
N GLY A 329 -1.98 27.05 -18.60
CA GLY A 329 -1.53 25.68 -18.68
C GLY A 329 -1.70 24.91 -17.39
N ILE A 330 -0.85 23.91 -17.17
CA ILE A 330 -0.84 23.11 -15.94
C ILE A 330 -0.08 23.87 -14.86
N VAL A 331 -0.73 23.99 -13.70
CA VAL A 331 -0.16 24.64 -12.50
C VAL A 331 -0.25 23.63 -11.35
N LEU A 332 0.85 23.43 -10.64
CA LEU A 332 0.94 22.66 -9.42
C LEU A 332 0.50 23.54 -8.25
N LEU A 333 -0.55 23.14 -7.57
CA LEU A 333 -0.98 23.80 -6.33
C LEU A 333 -0.18 23.27 -5.16
N THR A 334 0.28 24.19 -4.31
CA THR A 334 0.97 23.87 -3.05
C THR A 334 0.24 24.51 -1.85
N TYR A 335 0.31 23.85 -0.71
CA TYR A 335 -0.11 24.39 0.57
C TYR A 335 0.98 24.10 1.61
N LYS A 336 1.50 25.16 2.25
CA LYS A 336 2.69 25.09 3.12
C LYS A 336 3.87 24.42 2.39
N GLN A 337 4.05 24.76 1.12
CA GLN A 337 5.09 24.22 0.22
C GLN A 337 4.96 22.72 -0.07
N ILE A 338 3.87 22.09 0.31
CA ILE A 338 3.58 20.67 0.02
C ILE A 338 2.67 20.60 -1.21
N PRO A 339 3.02 19.83 -2.24
CA PRO A 339 2.15 19.61 -3.40
C PRO A 339 0.78 19.04 -3.01
N LEU A 340 -0.29 19.65 -3.52
CA LEU A 340 -1.66 19.18 -3.34
C LEU A 340 -2.23 18.53 -4.59
N GLY A 341 -1.75 18.94 -5.77
CA GLY A 341 -2.22 18.45 -7.04
C GLY A 341 -2.25 19.52 -8.11
N PHE A 342 -2.81 19.19 -9.27
CA PHE A 342 -2.78 20.03 -10.44
C PHE A 342 -4.11 20.71 -10.73
N VAL A 343 -4.01 21.90 -11.33
CA VAL A 343 -5.12 22.57 -12.02
C VAL A 343 -4.70 22.91 -13.44
N LYS A 344 -5.66 23.07 -14.35
CA LYS A 344 -5.42 23.61 -15.70
C LYS A 344 -5.96 25.03 -15.76
N ASN A 345 -5.06 26.02 -15.76
CA ASN A 345 -5.40 27.44 -15.93
C ASN A 345 -5.71 27.72 -17.40
N ILE A 346 -6.95 28.13 -17.70
CA ILE A 346 -7.39 28.52 -19.04
C ILE A 346 -7.50 30.04 -19.20
N GLY A 347 -7.07 30.80 -18.20
CA GLY A 347 -7.01 32.26 -18.15
C GLY A 347 -8.15 32.90 -17.38
N ASN A 348 -9.41 32.58 -17.68
CA ASN A 348 -10.57 33.10 -16.98
C ASN A 348 -11.03 32.21 -15.80
N ARG A 349 -10.53 30.99 -15.72
CA ARG A 349 -10.78 30.02 -14.63
C ARG A 349 -9.70 28.95 -14.60
N ALA A 350 -9.56 28.28 -13.47
CA ALA A 350 -8.75 27.08 -13.31
C ALA A 350 -9.64 25.84 -13.20
N ASN A 351 -9.39 24.86 -14.08
CA ASN A 351 -10.07 23.57 -13.99
C ASN A 351 -9.36 22.73 -12.94
N ASN A 352 -10.07 22.36 -11.88
CA ASN A 352 -9.57 21.53 -10.82
C ASN A 352 -9.39 20.08 -11.30
N LEU A 353 -8.15 19.54 -11.27
CA LEU A 353 -7.81 18.19 -11.72
C LEU A 353 -7.82 17.15 -10.61
N TYR A 354 -8.21 17.51 -9.37
CA TYR A 354 -8.33 16.57 -8.27
C TYR A 354 -9.28 15.41 -8.65
N PRO A 355 -8.98 14.14 -8.28
CA PRO A 355 -9.84 13.02 -8.58
C PRO A 355 -11.23 13.17 -7.96
N GLN A 356 -12.28 12.93 -8.74
CA GLN A 356 -13.67 13.11 -8.30
C GLN A 356 -14.04 12.15 -7.16
N GLU A 357 -13.55 10.93 -7.21
CA GLU A 357 -13.77 9.87 -6.23
C GLU A 357 -13.12 10.17 -4.87
N TRP A 358 -12.03 10.95 -4.85
CA TRP A 358 -11.25 11.29 -3.66
C TRP A 358 -11.73 12.55 -2.95
N ARG A 359 -12.71 13.25 -3.54
CA ARG A 359 -13.18 14.53 -3.00
C ARG A 359 -13.70 14.41 -1.56
N ILE A 360 -13.45 15.42 -0.78
CA ILE A 360 -14.05 15.57 0.56
C ILE A 360 -15.55 15.82 0.38
N ARG A 361 -16.38 14.94 0.95
CA ARG A 361 -17.85 15.01 0.88
C ARG A 361 -18.48 15.63 2.11
N SER A 362 -17.74 15.68 3.23
CA SER A 362 -18.23 16.28 4.48
C SER A 362 -18.33 17.78 4.34
N GLY A 363 -19.49 18.35 4.74
CA GLY A 363 -19.66 19.79 4.91
C GLY A 363 -19.01 20.32 6.20
N TYR A 364 -18.74 19.44 7.16
CA TYR A 364 -18.12 19.78 8.43
C TYR A 364 -16.61 19.79 8.31
N LEU A 365 -16.02 20.91 8.70
CA LEU A 365 -14.58 21.04 8.91
C LEU A 365 -14.34 21.27 10.39
N PRO A 366 -13.41 20.56 11.03
CA PRO A 366 -13.06 20.84 12.42
C PRO A 366 -12.61 22.29 12.56
N GLU A 367 -13.16 23.00 13.51
CA GLU A 367 -12.66 24.29 13.94
C GLU A 367 -11.37 24.04 14.72
N GLY A 368 -10.25 24.42 14.14
CA GLY A 368 -8.92 24.29 14.74
C GLY A 368 -7.86 24.03 13.69
N VAL A 369 -6.74 24.71 13.82
CA VAL A 369 -5.54 24.42 13.04
C VAL A 369 -4.92 23.18 13.66
N LEU A 370 -5.02 22.03 12.99
CA LEU A 370 -4.09 20.93 13.27
C LEU A 370 -2.70 21.48 12.89
N GLU A 371 -1.91 21.85 13.90
CA GLU A 371 -0.50 22.10 13.68
C GLU A 371 0.10 20.76 13.24
N LEU A 372 0.70 20.76 12.05
CA LEU A 372 1.53 19.65 11.64
C LEU A 372 2.63 19.53 12.70
N ALA A 373 2.68 18.40 13.40
CA ALA A 373 3.77 18.14 14.32
C ALA A 373 5.07 18.25 13.51
N THR A 374 5.91 19.21 13.87
CA THR A 374 7.25 19.32 13.33
C THR A 374 7.98 18.07 13.79
N ILE A 375 8.19 17.14 12.87
CA ILE A 375 9.09 16.01 13.11
C ILE A 375 10.49 16.62 13.13
N THR A 376 10.94 17.05 14.29
CA THR A 376 12.36 17.31 14.51
C THR A 376 13.04 15.95 14.51
N GLY A 377 13.89 15.73 13.51
CA GLY A 377 14.69 14.54 13.27
C GLY A 377 15.65 14.17 14.42
#